data_c30949793f6d02fd244c3e11fd46457a
#
_entry.id   c30949793f6d02fd244c3e11fd46457a
#
_cell.length_a   1.000
_cell.length_b   1.000
_cell.length_c   1.000
_cell.angle_alpha   90.00
_cell.angle_beta   90.00
_cell.angle_gamma   90.00
#
_symmetry.space_group_name_H-M   'P 1'
#
loop_
_entity.id
_entity.type
_entity.pdbx_description
1 polymer ?
#
loop_
_entity_poly.entity_id
_entity_poly.type
_entity_poly.pdbx_seq_one_letter_code
_entity_poly.pdbx_strand_id
1 'polypeptide(L)'
;FPGHLSALGQMMADLRRDHVKAWSGRLSELSPEDLQHEADALRRQGAELLLEDGIPVDRHRHEFTMDMRYTGQSFTLAIPWQPNDADFGPLRRAFDARHEETFGYADPGNDAEIVNVRLVSIGEVDKPPLDFASQGREDPKIGRRQAWFGGWTDTAIYDRADLPLEFTFTGPAIVEEAGSTSVIPPDWSVTVQDSGALI
;
A
#
# COMPACT_ATOMS: atom_id res chain seq x y z
N PHE A 1 18.52 7.67 -1.45
CA PHE A 1 17.85 8.76 -2.22
C PHE A 1 16.64 9.39 -1.48
N PRO A 2 16.76 9.91 -0.26
CA PRO A 2 15.58 10.38 0.51
C PRO A 2 14.86 11.53 -0.17
N GLY A 3 15.57 12.44 -0.84
CA GLY A 3 14.98 13.57 -1.58
C GLY A 3 14.17 13.16 -2.81
N HIS A 4 14.28 11.92 -3.29
CA HIS A 4 13.57 11.41 -4.45
C HIS A 4 12.56 10.30 -4.09
N LEU A 5 12.42 9.95 -2.80
CA LEU A 5 11.58 8.84 -2.36
C LEU A 5 10.11 9.02 -2.78
N SER A 6 9.59 10.25 -2.74
CA SER A 6 8.22 10.55 -3.17
C SER A 6 8.04 10.34 -4.67
N ALA A 7 8.98 10.82 -5.49
CA ALA A 7 8.95 10.62 -6.94
C ALA A 7 9.10 9.13 -7.30
N LEU A 8 10.00 8.42 -6.62
CA LEU A 8 10.17 6.98 -6.79
C LEU A 8 8.90 6.23 -6.40
N GLY A 9 8.26 6.59 -5.27
CA GLY A 9 7.00 6.00 -4.85
C GLY A 9 5.89 6.17 -5.89
N GLN A 10 5.82 7.33 -6.56
CA GLN A 10 4.88 7.55 -7.67
C GLN A 10 5.20 6.68 -8.90
N MET A 11 6.46 6.52 -9.24
CA MET A 11 6.88 5.65 -10.36
C MET A 11 6.64 4.15 -10.07
N MET A 12 6.61 3.77 -8.79
CA MET A 12 6.37 2.39 -8.34
C MET A 12 4.88 2.08 -8.13
N ALA A 13 4.02 3.10 -8.08
CA ALA A 13 2.59 2.93 -7.85
C ALA A 13 1.87 2.46 -9.12
N ASP A 14 0.99 1.48 -8.95
CA ASP A 14 0.06 1.09 -10.00
C ASP A 14 -0.97 2.20 -10.24
N LEU A 15 -1.46 2.30 -11.47
CA LEU A 15 -2.52 3.23 -11.80
C LEU A 15 -3.83 2.77 -11.15
N ARG A 16 -4.55 3.70 -10.52
CA ARG A 16 -5.78 3.40 -9.79
C ARG A 16 -6.93 4.29 -10.28
N ARG A 17 -8.09 3.68 -10.56
CA ARG A 17 -9.34 4.32 -10.91
C ARG A 17 -10.43 3.86 -9.95
N ASP A 18 -10.97 4.78 -9.15
CA ASP A 18 -12.00 4.51 -8.16
C ASP A 18 -13.37 4.89 -8.71
N HIS A 19 -14.32 3.97 -8.63
CA HIS A 19 -15.71 4.16 -8.98
C HIS A 19 -16.60 3.89 -7.78
N VAL A 20 -17.57 4.76 -7.57
CA VAL A 20 -18.59 4.58 -6.53
C VAL A 20 -19.94 4.79 -7.17
N LYS A 21 -20.82 3.80 -6.99
CA LYS A 21 -22.21 3.88 -7.44
C LYS A 21 -23.14 3.66 -6.26
N ALA A 22 -24.06 4.58 -6.05
CA ALA A 22 -25.14 4.39 -5.10
C ALA A 22 -26.01 3.22 -5.56
N TRP A 23 -26.16 2.23 -4.70
CA TRP A 23 -26.99 1.04 -4.92
C TRP A 23 -27.68 0.71 -3.61
N SER A 24 -28.77 1.42 -3.33
CA SER A 24 -29.45 1.30 -2.04
C SER A 24 -30.52 0.22 -2.09
N GLY A 25 -30.40 -0.78 -1.21
CA GLY A 25 -31.41 -1.81 -1.06
C GLY A 25 -31.06 -2.82 0.01
N ARG A 26 -32.11 -3.44 0.59
CA ARG A 26 -31.95 -4.52 1.56
C ARG A 26 -31.56 -5.82 0.87
N LEU A 27 -30.72 -6.62 1.50
CA LEU A 27 -30.29 -7.90 0.91
C LEU A 27 -31.49 -8.84 0.64
N SER A 28 -32.55 -8.78 1.47
CA SER A 28 -33.77 -9.57 1.28
C SER A 28 -34.61 -9.14 0.06
N GLU A 29 -34.39 -7.93 -0.46
CA GLU A 29 -35.17 -7.34 -1.55
C GLU A 29 -34.37 -7.27 -2.88
N LEU A 30 -33.04 -7.45 -2.82
CA LEU A 30 -32.16 -7.35 -3.96
C LEU A 30 -32.01 -8.70 -4.67
N SER A 31 -31.79 -8.64 -5.97
CA SER A 31 -31.40 -9.79 -6.80
C SER A 31 -29.86 -9.84 -6.93
N PRO A 32 -29.22 -10.98 -6.68
CA PRO A 32 -27.80 -11.16 -6.96
C PRO A 32 -27.45 -10.92 -8.43
N GLU A 33 -28.35 -11.29 -9.36
CA GLU A 33 -28.18 -11.11 -10.79
C GLU A 33 -28.15 -9.62 -11.17
N ASP A 34 -29.02 -8.79 -10.57
CA ASP A 34 -29.04 -7.34 -10.82
C ASP A 34 -27.75 -6.69 -10.31
N LEU A 35 -27.27 -7.11 -9.13
CA LEU A 35 -25.99 -6.64 -8.57
C LEU A 35 -24.83 -7.08 -9.48
N GLN A 36 -24.83 -8.31 -9.97
CA GLN A 36 -23.84 -8.82 -10.90
C GLN A 36 -23.81 -8.00 -12.21
N HIS A 37 -24.98 -7.73 -12.77
CA HIS A 37 -25.11 -6.91 -13.99
C HIS A 37 -24.50 -5.52 -13.81
N GLU A 38 -24.74 -4.92 -12.65
CA GLU A 38 -24.20 -3.62 -12.30
C GLU A 38 -22.68 -3.64 -12.10
N ALA A 39 -22.18 -4.67 -11.42
CA ALA A 39 -20.74 -4.89 -11.25
C ALA A 39 -20.03 -5.05 -12.61
N ASP A 40 -20.65 -5.78 -13.55
CA ASP A 40 -20.10 -5.95 -14.89
C ASP A 40 -20.10 -4.63 -15.69
N ALA A 41 -21.10 -3.77 -15.49
CA ALA A 41 -21.12 -2.43 -16.09
C ALA A 41 -19.99 -1.56 -15.53
N LEU A 42 -19.79 -1.53 -14.21
CA LEU A 42 -18.71 -0.80 -13.57
C LEU A 42 -17.33 -1.35 -14.00
N ARG A 43 -17.19 -2.67 -14.09
CA ARG A 43 -15.95 -3.31 -14.55
C ARG A 43 -15.59 -2.90 -15.97
N ARG A 44 -16.57 -2.89 -16.90
CA ARG A 44 -16.34 -2.42 -18.27
C ARG A 44 -15.88 -0.96 -18.29
N GLN A 45 -16.55 -0.09 -17.54
CA GLN A 45 -16.17 1.32 -17.44
C GLN A 45 -14.77 1.50 -16.89
N GLY A 46 -14.42 0.77 -15.84
CA GLY A 46 -13.08 0.81 -15.26
C GLY A 46 -12.00 0.29 -16.21
N ALA A 47 -12.30 -0.78 -16.97
CA ALA A 47 -11.39 -1.33 -17.96
C ALA A 47 -11.19 -0.37 -19.15
N GLU A 48 -12.24 0.30 -19.63
CA GLU A 48 -12.15 1.32 -20.69
C GLU A 48 -11.22 2.46 -20.27
N LEU A 49 -11.35 2.99 -19.07
CA LEU A 49 -10.48 4.05 -18.58
C LEU A 49 -9.01 3.60 -18.45
N LEU A 50 -8.75 2.37 -18.02
CA LEU A 50 -7.40 1.85 -17.97
C LEU A 50 -6.79 1.67 -19.37
N LEU A 51 -7.62 1.28 -20.37
CA LEU A 51 -7.19 1.22 -21.77
C LEU A 51 -6.87 2.62 -22.33
N GLU A 52 -7.67 3.63 -22.00
CA GLU A 52 -7.41 5.03 -22.38
C GLU A 52 -6.10 5.53 -21.76
N ASP A 53 -5.76 5.07 -20.56
CA ASP A 53 -4.49 5.35 -19.89
C ASP A 53 -3.31 4.53 -20.49
N GLY A 54 -3.55 3.66 -21.46
CA GLY A 54 -2.53 2.86 -22.14
C GLY A 54 -2.18 1.56 -21.44
N ILE A 55 -2.95 1.12 -20.45
CA ILE A 55 -2.72 -0.15 -19.76
C ILE A 55 -3.43 -1.28 -20.49
N PRO A 56 -2.76 -2.35 -20.94
CA PRO A 56 -3.39 -3.47 -21.62
C PRO A 56 -4.24 -4.33 -20.68
N VAL A 57 -5.25 -5.02 -21.21
CA VAL A 57 -6.29 -5.74 -20.44
C VAL A 57 -5.72 -6.82 -19.52
N ASP A 58 -4.65 -7.49 -19.92
CA ASP A 58 -3.96 -8.53 -19.15
C ASP A 58 -3.25 -8.01 -17.89
N ARG A 59 -3.15 -6.69 -17.75
CA ARG A 59 -2.62 -5.97 -16.58
C ARG A 59 -3.72 -5.28 -15.76
N HIS A 60 -4.99 -5.59 -16.02
CA HIS A 60 -6.11 -5.04 -15.25
C HIS A 60 -6.44 -5.94 -14.06
N ARG A 61 -6.66 -5.32 -12.91
CA ARG A 61 -7.20 -5.96 -11.71
C ARG A 61 -8.37 -5.13 -11.19
N HIS A 62 -9.45 -5.80 -10.79
CA HIS A 62 -10.68 -5.18 -10.34
C HIS A 62 -11.07 -5.69 -8.95
N GLU A 63 -11.25 -4.78 -8.01
CA GLU A 63 -11.60 -5.10 -6.63
C GLU A 63 -12.92 -4.43 -6.27
N PHE A 64 -13.92 -5.23 -5.89
CA PHE A 64 -15.21 -4.73 -5.45
C PHE A 64 -15.32 -4.69 -3.95
N THR A 65 -16.01 -3.65 -3.47
CA THR A 65 -16.33 -3.47 -2.05
C THR A 65 -17.75 -2.93 -1.95
N MET A 66 -18.54 -3.48 -1.02
CA MET A 66 -19.88 -3.02 -0.70
C MET A 66 -19.84 -2.19 0.59
N ASP A 67 -20.39 -0.98 0.55
CA ASP A 67 -20.68 -0.24 1.77
C ASP A 67 -22.01 -0.77 2.33
N MET A 68 -21.96 -1.45 3.48
CA MET A 68 -23.10 -2.13 4.09
C MET A 68 -23.37 -1.64 5.49
N ARG A 69 -24.62 -1.74 5.92
CA ARG A 69 -25.06 -1.47 7.29
C ARG A 69 -26.27 -2.34 7.64
N TYR A 70 -26.55 -2.52 8.92
CA TYR A 70 -27.88 -3.02 9.31
C TYR A 70 -28.93 -1.96 9.03
N THR A 71 -30.15 -2.41 8.69
CA THR A 71 -31.28 -1.52 8.48
C THR A 71 -31.50 -0.61 9.67
N GLY A 72 -31.55 0.69 9.44
CA GLY A 72 -31.72 1.72 10.47
C GLY A 72 -30.43 2.26 11.09
N GLN A 73 -29.24 1.74 10.75
CA GLN A 73 -27.98 2.32 11.16
C GLN A 73 -27.56 3.49 10.25
N SER A 74 -26.75 4.41 10.82
CA SER A 74 -26.29 5.60 10.08
C SER A 74 -24.91 5.42 9.43
N PHE A 75 -24.08 4.51 9.93
CA PHE A 75 -22.72 4.27 9.44
C PHE A 75 -22.65 2.96 8.65
N THR A 76 -21.73 2.90 7.72
CA THR A 76 -21.50 1.74 6.87
C THR A 76 -20.13 1.11 7.14
N LEU A 77 -20.04 -0.18 6.89
CA LEU A 77 -18.78 -0.93 6.83
C LEU A 77 -18.47 -1.32 5.39
N ALA A 78 -17.21 -1.19 5.00
CA ALA A 78 -16.74 -1.61 3.70
C ALA A 78 -16.43 -3.12 3.72
N ILE A 79 -17.16 -3.90 2.92
CA ILE A 79 -17.08 -5.35 2.86
C ILE A 79 -16.57 -5.76 1.49
N PRO A 80 -15.40 -6.43 1.37
CA PRO A 80 -14.95 -7.01 0.11
C PRO A 80 -16.00 -7.97 -0.46
N TRP A 81 -16.23 -7.88 -1.77
CA TRP A 81 -17.18 -8.73 -2.47
C TRP A 81 -16.58 -9.28 -3.74
N GLN A 82 -16.90 -10.54 -4.04
CA GLN A 82 -16.53 -11.19 -5.28
C GLN A 82 -17.80 -11.33 -6.17
N PRO A 83 -17.85 -10.65 -7.32
CA PRO A 83 -18.90 -10.91 -8.32
C PRO A 83 -18.82 -12.38 -8.73
N ASN A 84 -19.94 -13.08 -8.79
CA ASN A 84 -20.18 -14.48 -9.14
C ASN A 84 -20.67 -15.34 -7.95
N ASP A 85 -20.89 -14.75 -6.79
CA ASP A 85 -21.61 -15.45 -5.73
C ASP A 85 -23.07 -15.69 -6.18
N ALA A 86 -23.53 -16.92 -6.02
CA ALA A 86 -24.89 -17.31 -6.42
C ALA A 86 -25.97 -16.67 -5.53
N ASP A 87 -25.58 -16.25 -4.32
CA ASP A 87 -26.45 -15.62 -3.35
C ASP A 87 -25.67 -14.61 -2.48
N PHE A 88 -26.38 -13.87 -1.63
CA PHE A 88 -25.78 -12.94 -0.69
C PHE A 88 -25.27 -13.56 0.62
N GLY A 89 -25.33 -14.87 0.78
CA GLY A 89 -24.90 -15.55 1.99
C GLY A 89 -23.45 -15.28 2.39
N PRO A 90 -22.48 -15.43 1.46
CA PRO A 90 -21.08 -15.10 1.75
C PRO A 90 -20.88 -13.64 2.14
N LEU A 91 -21.48 -12.71 1.40
CA LEU A 91 -21.41 -11.27 1.66
C LEU A 91 -22.02 -10.93 3.05
N ARG A 92 -23.19 -11.52 3.37
CA ARG A 92 -23.85 -11.32 4.67
C ARG A 92 -22.98 -11.80 5.82
N ARG A 93 -22.39 -13.00 5.72
CA ARG A 93 -21.51 -13.53 6.77
C ARG A 93 -20.25 -12.66 6.96
N ALA A 94 -19.67 -12.17 5.88
CA ALA A 94 -18.51 -11.28 5.94
C ALA A 94 -18.87 -9.96 6.63
N PHE A 95 -20.07 -9.41 6.35
CA PHE A 95 -20.57 -8.21 7.00
C PHE A 95 -20.81 -8.42 8.51
N ASP A 96 -21.50 -9.50 8.89
CA ASP A 96 -21.77 -9.81 10.30
C ASP A 96 -20.46 -9.97 11.09
N ALA A 97 -19.49 -10.70 10.54
CA ALA A 97 -18.17 -10.88 11.17
C ALA A 97 -17.41 -9.54 11.31
N ARG A 98 -17.44 -8.70 10.28
CA ARG A 98 -16.80 -7.40 10.32
C ARG A 98 -17.48 -6.44 11.30
N HIS A 99 -18.79 -6.53 11.42
CA HIS A 99 -19.57 -5.74 12.39
C HIS A 99 -19.23 -6.15 13.82
N GLU A 100 -19.15 -7.46 14.09
CA GLU A 100 -18.73 -7.98 15.39
C GLU A 100 -17.30 -7.56 15.76
N GLU A 101 -16.37 -7.66 14.81
CA GLU A 101 -14.99 -7.19 15.01
C GLU A 101 -14.92 -5.70 15.36
N THR A 102 -15.74 -4.88 14.68
CA THR A 102 -15.66 -3.42 14.78
C THR A 102 -16.41 -2.88 15.99
N PHE A 103 -17.59 -3.46 16.31
CA PHE A 103 -18.51 -2.93 17.30
C PHE A 103 -18.78 -3.88 18.49
N GLY A 104 -18.21 -5.09 18.45
CA GLY A 104 -18.33 -6.07 19.52
C GLY A 104 -19.65 -6.88 19.51
N TYR A 105 -20.47 -6.74 18.46
CA TYR A 105 -21.68 -7.53 18.27
C TYR A 105 -22.05 -7.68 16.80
N ALA A 106 -22.82 -8.72 16.49
CA ALA A 106 -23.55 -8.90 15.24
C ALA A 106 -25.04 -9.04 15.53
N ASP A 107 -25.90 -8.66 14.57
CA ASP A 107 -27.36 -8.80 14.66
C ASP A 107 -27.89 -9.59 13.44
N PRO A 108 -27.72 -10.93 13.42
CA PRO A 108 -28.17 -11.76 12.29
C PRO A 108 -29.69 -11.72 12.06
N GLY A 109 -30.46 -11.33 13.08
CA GLY A 109 -31.92 -11.18 12.99
C GLY A 109 -32.39 -9.89 12.29
N ASN A 110 -31.51 -8.90 12.18
CA ASN A 110 -31.80 -7.67 11.46
C ASN A 110 -31.33 -7.78 10.00
N ASP A 111 -32.09 -7.19 9.07
CA ASP A 111 -31.66 -7.19 7.66
C ASP A 111 -30.48 -6.23 7.47
N ALA A 112 -29.63 -6.55 6.49
CA ALA A 112 -28.54 -5.69 6.07
C ALA A 112 -28.91 -5.04 4.72
N GLU A 113 -28.44 -3.82 4.53
CA GLU A 113 -28.62 -3.08 3.27
C GLU A 113 -27.27 -2.69 2.68
N ILE A 114 -27.19 -2.77 1.35
CA ILE A 114 -26.12 -2.18 0.56
C ILE A 114 -26.47 -0.71 0.35
N VAL A 115 -25.49 0.17 0.53
CA VAL A 115 -25.64 1.62 0.31
C VAL A 115 -24.89 2.03 -0.96
N ASN A 116 -23.69 1.50 -1.16
CA ASN A 116 -22.89 1.75 -2.36
C ASN A 116 -22.20 0.47 -2.83
N VAL A 117 -22.00 0.39 -4.13
CA VAL A 117 -21.04 -0.51 -4.79
C VAL A 117 -19.81 0.32 -5.14
N ARG A 118 -18.64 -0.12 -4.67
CA ARG A 118 -17.35 0.46 -5.01
C ARG A 118 -16.57 -0.49 -5.91
N LEU A 119 -15.92 0.05 -6.91
CA LEU A 119 -14.95 -0.66 -7.73
C LEU A 119 -13.63 0.11 -7.71
N VAL A 120 -12.56 -0.58 -7.42
CA VAL A 120 -11.20 -0.12 -7.67
C VAL A 120 -10.67 -0.88 -8.88
N SER A 121 -10.41 -0.17 -9.96
CA SER A 121 -9.74 -0.70 -11.14
C SER A 121 -8.27 -0.34 -11.08
N ILE A 122 -7.40 -1.33 -11.10
CA ILE A 122 -5.95 -1.20 -10.95
C ILE A 122 -5.30 -1.63 -12.25
N GLY A 123 -4.49 -0.75 -12.82
CA GLY A 123 -3.64 -1.03 -13.95
C GLY A 123 -2.20 -1.21 -13.50
N GLU A 124 -1.67 -2.41 -13.63
CA GLU A 124 -0.29 -2.71 -13.26
C GLU A 124 0.67 -2.08 -14.27
N VAL A 125 1.62 -1.27 -13.76
CA VAL A 125 2.65 -0.62 -14.55
C VAL A 125 4.00 -1.33 -14.40
N ASP A 126 4.85 -1.21 -15.42
CA ASP A 126 6.23 -1.66 -15.32
C ASP A 126 6.96 -0.82 -14.28
N LYS A 127 7.54 -1.47 -13.29
CA LYS A 127 8.27 -0.81 -12.22
C LYS A 127 9.74 -0.72 -12.59
N PRO A 128 10.36 0.48 -12.46
CA PRO A 128 11.78 0.60 -12.73
C PRO A 128 12.57 -0.30 -11.76
N PRO A 129 13.66 -0.91 -12.22
CA PRO A 129 14.54 -1.64 -11.33
C PRO A 129 15.12 -0.67 -10.28
N LEU A 130 15.15 -1.11 -9.03
CA LEU A 130 15.82 -0.38 -7.95
C LEU A 130 17.25 -0.89 -7.82
N ASP A 131 18.05 -0.65 -8.87
CA ASP A 131 19.46 -1.01 -8.83
C ASP A 131 20.22 0.07 -8.06
N PHE A 132 20.81 -0.31 -6.95
CA PHE A 132 21.71 0.54 -6.20
C PHE A 132 23.14 0.33 -6.73
N ALA A 133 23.62 1.26 -7.54
CA ALA A 133 25.00 1.27 -7.97
C ALA A 133 25.86 1.91 -6.87
N SER A 134 26.52 1.09 -6.06
CA SER A 134 27.60 1.57 -5.20
C SER A 134 28.91 1.52 -6.01
N GLN A 135 29.66 2.61 -5.99
CA GLN A 135 31.03 2.60 -6.56
C GLN A 135 32.01 1.85 -5.66
N GLY A 136 31.64 1.63 -4.40
CA GLY A 136 32.34 0.88 -3.38
C GLY A 136 33.83 1.22 -3.28
N ARG A 137 34.25 1.75 -2.16
CA ARG A 137 35.68 1.96 -1.86
C ARG A 137 36.18 0.91 -0.87
N GLU A 138 37.41 0.49 -0.99
CA GLU A 138 38.07 -0.38 -0.01
C GLU A 138 38.07 0.25 1.40
N ASP A 139 38.33 1.57 1.50
CA ASP A 139 38.12 2.36 2.71
C ASP A 139 37.11 3.47 2.43
N PRO A 140 35.80 3.25 2.76
CA PRO A 140 34.73 4.20 2.50
C PRO A 140 34.67 5.34 3.52
N LYS A 141 35.49 5.30 4.56
CA LYS A 141 35.52 6.34 5.60
C LYS A 141 36.22 7.59 5.06
N ILE A 142 35.49 8.70 5.01
CA ILE A 142 36.00 9.97 4.50
C ILE A 142 36.59 10.88 5.58
N GLY A 143 36.38 10.57 6.86
CA GLY A 143 36.92 11.36 7.94
C GLY A 143 36.37 11.03 9.32
N ARG A 144 36.66 11.92 10.27
CA ARG A 144 36.10 11.87 11.63
C ARG A 144 35.78 13.30 12.08
N ARG A 145 34.77 13.44 12.92
CA ARG A 145 34.45 14.71 13.61
C ARG A 145 33.81 14.46 14.98
N GLN A 146 33.78 15.48 15.79
CA GLN A 146 33.04 15.43 17.06
C GLN A 146 31.55 15.56 16.81
N ALA A 147 30.76 14.61 17.32
CA ALA A 147 29.30 14.65 17.32
C ALA A 147 28.74 14.39 18.72
N TRP A 148 27.52 14.84 18.97
CA TRP A 148 26.90 14.75 20.29
C TRP A 148 26.01 13.52 20.42
N PHE A 149 26.39 12.56 21.28
CA PHE A 149 25.62 11.37 21.64
C PHE A 149 25.43 11.27 23.18
N GLY A 150 24.89 12.34 23.79
CA GLY A 150 24.91 12.47 25.26
C GLY A 150 26.23 12.99 25.84
N GLY A 151 27.24 13.15 25.00
CA GLY A 151 28.58 13.67 25.20
C GLY A 151 29.27 13.84 23.84
N TRP A 152 30.29 14.71 23.77
CA TRP A 152 31.10 14.85 22.55
C TRP A 152 31.90 13.59 22.29
N THR A 153 31.64 12.95 21.14
CA THR A 153 32.22 11.66 20.77
C THR A 153 32.87 11.75 19.40
N ASP A 154 34.05 11.19 19.26
CA ASP A 154 34.78 11.11 18.01
C ASP A 154 34.09 10.13 17.08
N THR A 155 33.51 10.64 15.99
CA THR A 155 32.53 9.96 15.15
C THR A 155 33.07 9.77 13.73
N ALA A 156 33.03 8.54 13.23
CA ALA A 156 33.41 8.23 11.84
C ALA A 156 32.41 8.86 10.84
N ILE A 157 32.93 9.38 9.73
CA ILE A 157 32.12 9.95 8.64
C ILE A 157 32.33 9.11 7.40
N TYR A 158 31.22 8.73 6.77
CA TYR A 158 31.17 7.98 5.53
C TYR A 158 30.41 8.77 4.47
N ASP A 159 30.81 8.65 3.21
CA ASP A 159 29.98 9.05 2.07
C ASP A 159 29.11 7.86 1.64
N ARG A 160 27.80 8.10 1.47
CA ARG A 160 26.86 7.06 1.08
C ARG A 160 27.20 6.39 -0.24
N ALA A 161 27.72 7.14 -1.19
CA ALA A 161 28.08 6.64 -2.51
C ALA A 161 29.33 5.73 -2.49
N ASP A 162 30.19 5.90 -1.50
CA ASP A 162 31.43 5.13 -1.35
C ASP A 162 31.23 3.82 -0.56
N LEU A 163 30.07 3.62 0.11
CA LEU A 163 29.81 2.41 0.91
C LEU A 163 29.59 1.19 -0.01
N PRO A 164 30.43 0.13 0.04
CA PRO A 164 30.20 -1.09 -0.73
C PRO A 164 28.95 -1.84 -0.25
N LEU A 165 28.38 -2.67 -1.11
CA LEU A 165 27.38 -3.67 -0.70
C LEU A 165 28.01 -4.63 0.32
N GLU A 166 27.21 -5.15 1.23
CA GLU A 166 27.59 -6.03 2.35
C GLU A 166 28.60 -5.44 3.34
N PHE A 167 29.00 -4.16 3.17
CA PHE A 167 29.86 -3.48 4.11
C PHE A 167 29.18 -3.29 5.46
N THR A 168 29.84 -3.74 6.52
CA THR A 168 29.36 -3.61 7.90
C THR A 168 30.26 -2.70 8.70
N PHE A 169 29.67 -1.78 9.45
CA PHE A 169 30.38 -0.88 10.36
C PHE A 169 29.57 -0.62 11.63
N THR A 170 30.24 -0.14 12.66
CA THR A 170 29.61 0.17 13.95
C THR A 170 29.65 1.67 14.24
N GLY A 171 28.65 2.14 14.97
CA GLY A 171 28.61 3.50 15.50
C GLY A 171 29.60 3.72 16.65
N PRO A 172 29.87 4.96 17.02
CA PRO A 172 29.22 6.16 16.48
C PRO A 172 29.71 6.50 15.08
N ALA A 173 28.76 6.67 14.17
CA ALA A 173 29.07 7.00 12.78
C ALA A 173 28.01 7.93 12.16
N ILE A 174 28.39 8.67 11.14
CA ILE A 174 27.50 9.49 10.32
C ILE A 174 27.74 9.12 8.88
N VAL A 175 26.67 8.81 8.13
CA VAL A 175 26.69 8.61 6.70
C VAL A 175 26.07 9.84 6.04
N GLU A 176 26.87 10.54 5.26
CA GLU A 176 26.46 11.73 4.51
C GLU A 176 26.02 11.36 3.10
N GLU A 177 24.97 11.99 2.64
CA GLU A 177 24.40 11.82 1.30
C GLU A 177 23.82 13.15 0.82
N ALA A 178 23.78 13.37 -0.48
CA ALA A 178 23.12 14.55 -1.02
C ALA A 178 21.64 14.59 -0.60
N GLY A 179 21.28 15.55 0.26
CA GLY A 179 19.92 15.74 0.76
C GLY A 179 19.51 14.95 2.00
N SER A 180 20.42 14.14 2.58
CA SER A 180 20.15 13.46 3.86
C SER A 180 21.42 13.12 4.65
N THR A 181 21.21 12.72 5.90
CA THR A 181 22.26 12.24 6.78
C THR A 181 21.70 11.11 7.65
N SER A 182 22.36 9.96 7.65
CA SER A 182 22.02 8.86 8.55
C SER A 182 22.98 8.90 9.75
N VAL A 183 22.42 8.90 10.95
CA VAL A 183 23.17 8.91 12.21
C VAL A 183 23.09 7.53 12.85
N ILE A 184 24.23 6.92 13.09
CA ILE A 184 24.37 5.60 13.71
C ILE A 184 24.88 5.82 15.14
N PRO A 185 24.04 5.57 16.16
CA PRO A 185 24.45 5.73 17.55
C PRO A 185 25.59 4.80 17.95
N PRO A 186 26.29 5.08 19.09
CA PRO A 186 27.19 4.10 19.70
C PRO A 186 26.49 2.76 19.91
N ASP A 187 27.23 1.66 19.81
CA ASP A 187 26.79 0.27 20.02
C ASP A 187 25.78 -0.26 18.96
N TRP A 188 25.47 0.52 17.92
CA TRP A 188 24.70 0.06 16.78
C TRP A 188 25.61 -0.44 15.67
N SER A 189 25.21 -1.53 15.02
CA SER A 189 25.85 -2.06 13.83
C SER A 189 24.96 -1.85 12.63
N VAL A 190 25.54 -1.52 11.49
CA VAL A 190 24.83 -1.29 10.23
C VAL A 190 25.49 -2.10 9.13
N THR A 191 24.66 -2.75 8.30
CA THR A 191 25.10 -3.45 7.09
C THR A 191 24.41 -2.84 5.86
N VAL A 192 25.18 -2.63 4.80
CA VAL A 192 24.68 -2.22 3.49
C VAL A 192 24.13 -3.43 2.75
N GLN A 193 22.80 -3.49 2.54
CA GLN A 193 22.13 -4.58 1.84
C GLN A 193 22.32 -4.49 0.31
N ASP A 194 22.02 -5.56 -0.44
CA ASP A 194 22.05 -5.59 -1.90
C ASP A 194 21.15 -4.53 -2.54
N SER A 195 20.02 -4.19 -1.89
CA SER A 195 19.14 -3.09 -2.27
C SER A 195 19.74 -1.70 -2.03
N GLY A 196 20.91 -1.63 -1.41
CA GLY A 196 21.50 -0.40 -0.92
C GLY A 196 20.90 0.12 0.38
N ALA A 197 19.97 -0.56 1.04
CA ALA A 197 19.45 -0.13 2.34
C ALA A 197 20.52 -0.28 3.43
N LEU A 198 20.51 0.64 4.41
CA LEU A 198 21.27 0.56 5.65
C LEU A 198 20.39 -0.10 6.71
N ILE A 199 20.76 -1.30 7.17
CA ILE A 199 20.00 -2.09 8.16
C ILE A 199 20.89 -2.42 9.35
#